data_22ae6484efba2dde24f3a494db542552
#
_entry.id   22ae6484efba2dde24f3a494db542552
#
_cell.length_a   1.000
_cell.length_b   1.000
_cell.length_c   1.000
_cell.angle_alpha   90.00
_cell.angle_beta   90.00
_cell.angle_gamma   90.00
#
_symmetry.space_group_name_H-M   'P 1'
#
loop_
_entity.id
_entity.type
_entity.pdbx_description
1 polymer ?
#
loop_
_entity_poly.entity_id
_entity_poly.type
_entity_poly.pdbx_seq_one_letter_code
_entity_poly.pdbx_strand_id
1 'polypeptide(L)'
;YTWHLDYLKNAYDENVFDRIIPLDYNPQKNERVYFDGAMYQKQSTFNNRSRCQVYDLTPYDETLLLDTDYIISNDLLKNCFESQDDFLIYKDSTDIAQVRNEQEFKYISDTGVPFYWATCVFFRKCRTNEIYFNLLQHIEDEWDHYRRVYQITSSLFRNDFAFSIAIHIMNGFASGAFA
;
A
#
# COMPACT_ATOMS: atom_id res chain seq x y z
N TYR A 1 7.87 20.52 4.29
CA TYR A 1 6.83 20.38 5.25
C TYR A 1 7.19 20.33 6.72
N THR A 2 8.00 21.26 7.14
CA THR A 2 8.34 21.47 8.55
C THR A 2 7.07 21.70 9.41
N TRP A 3 6.05 22.38 8.88
CA TRP A 3 4.81 22.66 9.62
C TRP A 3 3.99 21.41 9.95
N HIS A 4 4.04 20.34 9.16
CA HIS A 4 3.40 19.07 9.52
C HIS A 4 4.11 18.38 10.68
N LEU A 5 5.44 18.42 10.70
CA LEU A 5 6.22 17.90 11.83
C LEU A 5 5.96 18.72 13.09
N ASP A 6 5.92 20.05 12.98
CA ASP A 6 5.60 20.94 14.10
C ASP A 6 4.16 20.75 14.58
N TYR A 7 3.20 20.49 13.68
CA TYR A 7 1.83 20.16 14.05
C TYR A 7 1.77 18.82 14.79
N LEU A 8 2.42 17.78 14.30
CA LEU A 8 2.48 16.48 14.98
C LEU A 8 3.11 16.60 16.36
N LYS A 9 4.21 17.33 16.48
CA LYS A 9 4.89 17.61 17.75
C LYS A 9 4.01 18.33 18.77
N ASN A 10 3.15 19.23 18.32
CA ASN A 10 2.27 19.99 19.18
C ASN A 10 0.93 19.30 19.47
N ALA A 11 0.47 18.42 18.57
CA ALA A 11 -0.83 17.75 18.65
C ALA A 11 -0.78 16.39 19.33
N TYR A 12 0.38 15.74 19.34
CA TYR A 12 0.56 14.40 19.90
C TYR A 12 1.80 14.37 20.82
N ASP A 13 1.78 13.48 21.80
CA ASP A 13 2.95 13.17 22.60
C ASP A 13 4.01 12.53 21.68
N GLU A 14 5.14 13.20 21.50
CA GLU A 14 6.26 12.72 20.68
C GLU A 14 6.77 11.34 21.14
N ASN A 15 6.55 10.98 22.40
CA ASN A 15 6.98 9.71 22.97
C ASN A 15 6.17 8.49 22.46
N VAL A 16 5.09 8.71 21.70
CA VAL A 16 4.32 7.63 21.08
C VAL A 16 5.10 6.95 19.94
N PHE A 17 6.01 7.68 19.30
CA PHE A 17 6.79 7.18 18.17
C PHE A 17 8.27 7.04 18.54
N ASP A 18 8.85 5.85 18.36
CA ASP A 18 10.29 5.63 18.57
C ASP A 18 11.11 6.43 17.56
N ARG A 19 10.59 6.59 16.36
CA ARG A 19 11.26 7.34 15.29
C ARG A 19 10.28 7.95 14.31
N ILE A 20 10.50 9.22 13.98
CA ILE A 20 9.80 9.93 12.90
C ILE A 20 10.78 10.13 11.74
N ILE A 21 10.46 9.61 10.57
CA ILE A 21 11.27 9.72 9.35
C ILE A 21 10.57 10.70 8.42
N PRO A 22 11.09 11.93 8.24
CA PRO A 22 10.56 12.86 7.26
C PRO A 22 10.86 12.35 5.86
N LEU A 23 9.85 12.33 5.00
CA LEU A 23 9.99 11.96 3.60
C LEU A 23 10.08 13.20 2.73
N ASP A 24 10.87 13.13 1.67
CA ASP A 24 10.92 14.19 0.68
C ASP A 24 9.58 14.32 -0.04
N TYR A 25 9.14 15.56 -0.20
CA TYR A 25 7.91 15.83 -0.91
C TYR A 25 8.06 15.59 -2.40
N ASN A 26 7.29 14.65 -2.92
CA ASN A 26 7.12 14.47 -4.36
C ASN A 26 5.93 15.32 -4.83
N PRO A 27 6.17 16.39 -5.64
CA PRO A 27 5.11 17.29 -6.09
C PRO A 27 4.17 16.69 -7.14
N GLN A 28 4.33 15.44 -7.53
CA GLN A 28 3.41 14.78 -8.46
C GLN A 28 2.03 14.66 -7.79
N LYS A 29 1.13 15.54 -8.20
CA LYS A 29 -0.24 15.60 -7.68
C LYS A 29 -1.03 14.38 -8.13
N ASN A 30 -1.27 13.45 -7.22
CA ASN A 30 -2.30 12.44 -7.35
C ASN A 30 -3.64 13.04 -6.87
N GLU A 31 -4.38 13.69 -7.75
CA GLU A 31 -5.71 14.17 -7.44
C GLU A 31 -6.70 13.01 -7.54
N ARG A 32 -7.41 12.76 -6.46
CA ARG A 32 -8.40 11.70 -6.38
C ARG A 32 -9.75 12.27 -6.00
N VAL A 33 -10.79 11.88 -6.76
CA VAL A 33 -12.18 12.10 -6.37
C VAL A 33 -12.65 10.88 -5.57
N TYR A 34 -13.21 11.10 -4.40
CA TYR A 34 -13.75 10.04 -3.56
C TYR A 34 -15.11 10.47 -2.97
N PHE A 35 -15.89 9.48 -2.57
CA PHE A 35 -17.14 9.70 -1.84
C PHE A 35 -16.83 9.64 -0.34
N ASP A 36 -17.09 10.73 0.36
CA ASP A 36 -16.88 10.82 1.81
C ASP A 36 -18.13 10.31 2.52
N GLY A 37 -18.30 8.98 2.63
CA GLY A 37 -19.30 8.30 3.44
C GLY A 37 -20.77 8.76 3.28
N ALA A 38 -20.98 9.84 2.56
CA ALA A 38 -22.24 10.48 2.27
C ALA A 38 -22.28 10.88 0.78
N MET A 39 -23.35 11.47 0.34
CA MET A 39 -23.63 11.81 -1.07
C MET A 39 -22.70 12.86 -1.71
N TYR A 40 -21.59 13.24 -1.08
CA TYR A 40 -20.71 14.29 -1.58
C TYR A 40 -19.42 13.73 -2.16
N GLN A 41 -19.13 14.12 -3.41
CA GLN A 41 -17.81 13.92 -4.00
C GLN A 41 -16.84 14.97 -3.44
N LYS A 42 -15.71 14.50 -2.94
CA LYS A 42 -14.58 15.36 -2.55
C LYS A 42 -13.39 15.07 -3.44
N GLN A 43 -12.68 16.12 -3.82
CA GLN A 43 -11.40 16.02 -4.49
C GLN A 43 -10.30 16.25 -3.47
N SER A 44 -9.33 15.35 -3.41
CA SER A 44 -8.17 15.47 -2.52
C SER A 44 -6.90 15.04 -3.24
N THR A 45 -5.80 15.66 -2.85
CA THR A 45 -4.47 15.27 -3.31
C THR A 45 -3.92 14.22 -2.36
N PHE A 46 -3.63 13.03 -2.89
CA PHE A 46 -2.99 11.95 -2.14
C PHE A 46 -1.52 11.88 -2.50
N ASN A 47 -0.67 11.89 -1.49
CA ASN A 47 0.77 11.67 -1.64
C ASN A 47 1.15 10.37 -0.94
N ASN A 48 0.92 9.26 -1.61
CA ASN A 48 1.17 7.91 -1.07
C ASN A 48 2.23 7.12 -1.86
N ARG A 49 2.99 7.79 -2.71
CA ARG A 49 4.07 7.17 -3.50
C ARG A 49 5.22 6.66 -2.65
N SER A 50 5.47 7.28 -1.50
CA SER A 50 6.53 6.88 -0.58
C SER A 50 6.37 5.47 0.02
N ARG A 51 5.21 4.82 -0.16
CA ARG A 51 5.00 3.45 0.33
C ARG A 51 5.92 2.42 -0.34
N CYS A 52 6.30 2.64 -1.59
CA CYS A 52 7.25 1.79 -2.29
C CYS A 52 8.66 1.84 -1.69
N GLN A 53 9.00 2.92 -0.96
CA GLN A 53 10.31 3.15 -0.35
C GLN A 53 10.42 2.58 1.07
N VAL A 54 9.35 1.99 1.61
CA VAL A 54 9.31 1.58 3.03
C VAL A 54 10.38 0.55 3.39
N TYR A 55 10.77 -0.31 2.44
CA TYR A 55 11.80 -1.33 2.67
C TYR A 55 13.17 -0.72 3.00
N ASP A 56 13.55 0.34 2.30
CA ASP A 56 14.81 1.04 2.52
C ASP A 56 14.75 1.96 3.75
N LEU A 57 13.58 2.54 4.02
CA LEU A 57 13.37 3.51 5.09
C LEU A 57 13.23 2.88 6.46
N THR A 58 12.68 1.66 6.54
CA THR A 58 12.49 1.00 7.85
C THR A 58 13.82 0.63 8.49
N PRO A 59 14.02 0.96 9.78
CA PRO A 59 15.22 0.55 10.52
C PRO A 59 15.14 -0.88 11.06
N TYR A 60 14.01 -1.57 10.85
CA TYR A 60 13.72 -2.89 11.45
C TYR A 60 13.85 -4.01 10.44
N ASP A 61 14.22 -5.20 10.91
CA ASP A 61 14.28 -6.43 10.10
C ASP A 61 12.89 -6.99 9.79
N GLU A 62 11.93 -6.76 10.68
CA GLU A 62 10.52 -7.12 10.51
C GLU A 62 9.67 -5.85 10.58
N THR A 63 8.81 -5.66 9.61
CA THR A 63 8.01 -4.43 9.49
C THR A 63 6.55 -4.75 9.18
N LEU A 64 5.65 -4.19 9.97
CA LEU A 64 4.23 -4.15 9.69
C LEU A 64 3.86 -2.73 9.24
N LEU A 65 3.57 -2.58 7.96
CA LEU A 65 3.12 -1.33 7.34
C LEU A 65 1.60 -1.23 7.41
N LEU A 66 1.09 -0.13 7.96
CA LEU A 66 -0.34 0.13 8.09
C LEU A 66 -0.72 1.49 7.49
N ASP A 67 -1.96 1.62 7.04
CA ASP A 67 -2.56 2.93 6.77
C ASP A 67 -2.79 3.69 8.08
N THR A 68 -2.69 5.01 8.03
CA THR A 68 -2.81 5.88 9.21
C THR A 68 -4.22 5.91 9.81
N ASP A 69 -5.23 5.51 9.05
CA ASP A 69 -6.63 5.38 9.45
C ASP A 69 -7.01 3.94 9.91
N TYR A 70 -6.00 3.08 10.08
CA TYR A 70 -6.20 1.70 10.53
C TYR A 70 -6.54 1.65 12.03
N ILE A 71 -7.65 1.01 12.39
CA ILE A 71 -8.06 0.85 13.78
C ILE A 71 -7.69 -0.56 14.25
N ILE A 72 -6.74 -0.64 15.18
CA ILE A 72 -6.30 -1.90 15.77
C ILE A 72 -7.16 -2.15 17.03
N SER A 73 -8.06 -3.12 16.96
CA SER A 73 -8.99 -3.45 18.04
C SER A 73 -8.57 -4.67 18.89
N ASN A 74 -7.59 -5.45 18.43
CA ASN A 74 -7.12 -6.67 19.09
C ASN A 74 -5.69 -7.01 18.66
N ASP A 75 -5.16 -8.10 19.16
CA ASP A 75 -3.77 -8.56 18.97
C ASP A 75 -3.56 -9.38 17.68
N LEU A 76 -4.55 -9.49 16.80
CA LEU A 76 -4.49 -10.37 15.61
C LEU A 76 -3.27 -10.11 14.74
N LEU A 77 -2.89 -8.83 14.58
CA LEU A 77 -1.73 -8.43 13.76
C LEU A 77 -0.38 -8.91 14.33
N LYS A 78 -0.31 -9.30 15.60
CA LYS A 78 0.90 -9.90 16.18
C LYS A 78 1.22 -11.25 15.53
N ASN A 79 0.23 -11.97 15.04
CA ASN A 79 0.41 -13.25 14.36
C ASN A 79 1.26 -13.13 13.08
N CYS A 80 1.35 -11.94 12.50
CA CYS A 80 2.25 -11.71 11.36
C CYS A 80 3.71 -11.97 11.72
N PHE A 81 4.12 -11.60 12.94
CA PHE A 81 5.49 -11.79 13.43
C PHE A 81 5.77 -13.24 13.84
N GLU A 82 4.73 -14.03 14.10
CA GLU A 82 4.83 -15.46 14.43
C GLU A 82 4.79 -16.35 13.17
N SER A 83 4.38 -15.81 12.02
CA SER A 83 4.36 -16.52 10.74
C SER A 83 5.78 -16.88 10.28
N GLN A 84 5.89 -17.94 9.51
CA GLN A 84 7.13 -18.32 8.82
C GLN A 84 7.28 -17.62 7.46
N ASP A 85 6.25 -16.91 7.01
CA ASP A 85 6.24 -16.21 5.73
C ASP A 85 7.01 -14.89 5.83
N ASP A 86 7.87 -14.63 4.86
CA ASP A 86 8.64 -13.38 4.80
C ASP A 86 7.84 -12.20 4.28
N PHE A 87 6.67 -12.46 3.67
CA PHE A 87 5.79 -11.43 3.13
C PHE A 87 4.32 -11.82 3.29
N LEU A 88 3.50 -10.92 3.86
CA LEU A 88 2.06 -11.10 4.01
C LEU A 88 1.32 -9.83 3.58
N ILE A 89 0.24 -10.00 2.85
CA ILE A 89 -0.64 -8.92 2.40
C ILE A 89 -2.09 -9.40 2.32
N TYR A 90 -3.05 -8.53 2.57
CA TYR A 90 -4.47 -8.88 2.42
C TYR A 90 -4.88 -9.02 0.96
N LYS A 91 -5.57 -10.13 0.66
CA LYS A 91 -6.17 -10.41 -0.64
C LYS A 91 -7.67 -10.17 -0.64
N ASP A 92 -8.36 -10.70 0.34
CA ASP A 92 -9.82 -10.61 0.43
C ASP A 92 -10.22 -9.54 1.46
N SER A 93 -11.06 -8.60 1.06
CA SER A 93 -11.60 -7.57 1.95
C SER A 93 -13.11 -7.45 1.76
N THR A 94 -13.79 -7.13 2.84
CA THR A 94 -15.25 -6.91 2.84
C THR A 94 -15.56 -5.45 3.12
N ASP A 95 -16.34 -4.81 2.27
CA ASP A 95 -16.87 -3.48 2.53
C ASP A 95 -18.00 -3.56 3.57
N ILE A 96 -17.70 -3.16 4.81
CA ILE A 96 -18.67 -3.17 5.92
C ILE A 96 -19.90 -2.29 5.60
N ALA A 97 -19.71 -1.22 4.85
CA ALA A 97 -20.78 -0.33 4.44
C ALA A 97 -21.65 -0.90 3.31
N GLN A 98 -21.23 -1.99 2.68
CA GLN A 98 -21.90 -2.66 1.54
C GLN A 98 -22.22 -1.72 0.36
N VAL A 99 -21.47 -0.64 0.22
CA VAL A 99 -21.64 0.35 -0.87
C VAL A 99 -20.92 -0.10 -2.13
N ARG A 100 -19.84 -0.91 -1.96
CA ARG A 100 -19.01 -1.41 -3.06
C ARG A 100 -19.29 -2.87 -3.32
N ASN A 101 -19.28 -3.23 -4.61
CA ASN A 101 -19.35 -4.63 -4.98
C ASN A 101 -18.02 -5.32 -4.66
N GLU A 102 -18.01 -6.38 -3.86
CA GLU A 102 -16.82 -7.17 -3.52
C GLU A 102 -16.10 -7.71 -4.77
N GLN A 103 -16.80 -7.92 -5.85
CA GLN A 103 -16.23 -8.38 -7.12
C GLN A 103 -15.34 -7.34 -7.80
N GLU A 104 -15.55 -6.04 -7.57
CA GLU A 104 -14.77 -4.96 -8.19
C GLU A 104 -13.29 -4.99 -7.82
N PHE A 105 -12.97 -5.58 -6.67
CA PHE A 105 -11.62 -5.62 -6.13
C PHE A 105 -11.08 -7.05 -5.97
N LYS A 106 -11.65 -7.98 -6.69
CA LYS A 106 -11.16 -9.36 -6.70
C LYS A 106 -9.98 -9.55 -7.65
N TYR A 107 -10.03 -8.84 -8.77
CA TYR A 107 -9.01 -8.91 -9.81
C TYR A 107 -8.67 -7.52 -10.34
N ILE A 108 -7.46 -7.37 -10.90
CA ILE A 108 -7.09 -6.18 -11.66
C ILE A 108 -7.79 -6.25 -13.02
N SER A 109 -8.73 -5.35 -13.26
CA SER A 109 -9.51 -5.30 -14.51
C SER A 109 -10.02 -6.70 -14.93
N ASP A 110 -10.09 -6.96 -16.24
CA ASP A 110 -10.48 -8.26 -16.81
C ASP A 110 -9.29 -9.23 -17.00
N THR A 111 -8.13 -8.92 -16.41
CA THR A 111 -6.91 -9.73 -16.62
C THR A 111 -6.89 -11.02 -15.79
N GLY A 112 -7.75 -11.16 -14.80
CA GLY A 112 -7.76 -12.29 -13.87
C GLY A 112 -6.59 -12.29 -12.87
N VAL A 113 -5.78 -11.24 -12.84
CA VAL A 113 -4.71 -11.06 -11.86
C VAL A 113 -5.30 -10.71 -10.52
N PRO A 114 -5.02 -11.47 -9.44
CA PRO A 114 -5.56 -11.18 -8.12
C PRO A 114 -5.23 -9.78 -7.64
N PHE A 115 -6.21 -9.14 -7.01
CA PHE A 115 -6.04 -7.84 -6.38
C PHE A 115 -5.66 -8.01 -4.91
N TYR A 116 -4.67 -7.27 -4.46
CA TYR A 116 -4.19 -7.25 -3.07
C TYR A 116 -4.32 -5.85 -2.49
N TRP A 117 -4.60 -5.78 -1.18
CA TRP A 117 -4.80 -4.53 -0.47
C TRP A 117 -3.53 -4.11 0.26
N ALA A 118 -2.90 -3.05 -0.22
CA ALA A 118 -1.66 -2.52 0.35
C ALA A 118 -1.88 -1.72 1.66
N THR A 119 -3.05 -1.81 2.27
CA THR A 119 -3.40 -1.10 3.51
C THR A 119 -2.74 -1.69 4.75
N CYS A 120 -2.44 -2.99 4.70
CA CYS A 120 -1.74 -3.72 5.74
C CYS A 120 -0.80 -4.73 5.09
N VAL A 121 0.50 -4.53 5.27
CA VAL A 121 1.55 -5.36 4.67
C VAL A 121 2.60 -5.68 5.72
N PHE A 122 2.90 -6.96 5.88
CA PHE A 122 4.02 -7.41 6.70
C PHE A 122 5.15 -7.90 5.80
N PHE A 123 6.38 -7.56 6.15
CA PHE A 123 7.56 -8.08 5.45
C PHE A 123 8.78 -8.19 6.36
N ARG A 124 9.67 -9.12 6.03
CA ARG A 124 11.00 -9.27 6.59
C ARG A 124 12.07 -8.76 5.63
N LYS A 125 13.17 -8.23 6.16
CA LYS A 125 14.32 -7.88 5.32
C LYS A 125 15.02 -9.15 4.86
N CYS A 126 14.80 -9.50 3.59
CA CYS A 126 15.43 -10.61 2.90
C CYS A 126 15.62 -10.27 1.42
N ARG A 127 16.44 -11.06 0.72
CA ARG A 127 16.76 -10.80 -0.69
C ARG A 127 15.53 -10.81 -1.59
N THR A 128 14.58 -11.68 -1.33
CA THR A 128 13.33 -11.78 -2.12
C THR A 128 12.51 -10.50 -1.98
N ASN A 129 12.35 -10.00 -0.76
CA ASN A 129 11.60 -8.78 -0.51
C ASN A 129 12.35 -7.53 -1.00
N GLU A 130 13.67 -7.51 -0.96
CA GLU A 130 14.47 -6.45 -1.60
C GLU A 130 14.16 -6.37 -3.11
N ILE A 131 14.14 -7.50 -3.81
CA ILE A 131 13.80 -7.56 -5.23
C ILE A 131 12.36 -7.08 -5.45
N TYR A 132 11.43 -7.51 -4.60
CA TYR A 132 10.03 -7.11 -4.66
C TYR A 132 9.84 -5.60 -4.53
N PHE A 133 10.46 -4.98 -3.53
CA PHE A 133 10.33 -3.53 -3.31
C PHE A 133 11.07 -2.70 -4.38
N ASN A 134 12.18 -3.19 -4.92
CA ASN A 134 12.82 -2.59 -6.10
C ASN A 134 11.90 -2.66 -7.34
N LEU A 135 11.19 -3.77 -7.52
CA LEU A 135 10.18 -3.91 -8.57
C LEU A 135 9.00 -2.95 -8.37
N LEU A 136 8.54 -2.78 -7.12
CA LEU A 136 7.50 -1.80 -6.80
C LEU A 136 7.91 -0.38 -7.20
N GLN A 137 9.14 0.02 -6.88
CA GLN A 137 9.67 1.33 -7.26
C GLN A 137 9.70 1.47 -8.79
N HIS A 138 10.15 0.45 -9.50
CA HIS A 138 10.16 0.46 -10.95
C HIS A 138 8.74 0.55 -11.54
N ILE A 139 7.76 -0.15 -10.98
CA ILE A 139 6.35 -0.05 -11.39
C ILE A 139 5.80 1.36 -11.16
N GLU A 140 6.19 2.00 -10.06
CA GLU A 140 5.80 3.39 -9.76
C GLU A 140 6.37 4.34 -10.79
N ASP A 141 7.68 4.22 -11.09
CA ASP A 141 8.38 5.08 -12.04
C ASP A 141 7.82 4.93 -13.47
N GLU A 142 7.48 3.70 -13.86
CA GLU A 142 6.94 3.34 -15.16
C GLU A 142 5.42 3.08 -15.13
N TRP A 143 4.70 3.78 -14.24
CA TRP A 143 3.27 3.54 -14.01
C TRP A 143 2.43 3.57 -15.30
N ASP A 144 2.70 4.49 -16.21
CA ASP A 144 1.96 4.63 -17.47
C ASP A 144 2.10 3.40 -18.37
N HIS A 145 3.24 2.71 -18.34
CA HIS A 145 3.46 1.45 -19.01
C HIS A 145 2.64 0.34 -18.35
N TYR A 146 2.82 0.13 -17.06
CA TYR A 146 2.19 -0.98 -16.34
C TYR A 146 0.66 -0.90 -16.32
N ARG A 147 0.08 0.29 -16.12
CA ARG A 147 -1.38 0.44 -16.15
C ARG A 147 -1.98 0.06 -17.50
N ARG A 148 -1.27 0.30 -18.63
CA ARG A 148 -1.73 -0.10 -19.97
C ARG A 148 -1.63 -1.60 -20.18
N VAL A 149 -0.52 -2.22 -19.76
CA VAL A 149 -0.31 -3.67 -19.86
C VAL A 149 -1.41 -4.41 -19.06
N TYR A 150 -1.73 -3.94 -17.86
CA TYR A 150 -2.74 -4.53 -16.99
C TYR A 150 -4.15 -3.96 -17.21
N GLN A 151 -4.39 -3.18 -18.28
CA GLN A 151 -5.67 -2.63 -18.68
C GLN A 151 -6.36 -1.79 -17.58
N ILE A 152 -5.57 -1.11 -16.75
CA ILE A 152 -6.05 -0.21 -15.72
C ILE A 152 -6.41 1.12 -16.39
N THR A 153 -7.71 1.46 -16.41
CA THR A 153 -8.22 2.65 -17.11
C THR A 153 -7.83 3.95 -16.42
N SER A 154 -7.71 3.94 -15.09
CA SER A 154 -7.28 5.10 -14.32
C SER A 154 -5.80 5.42 -14.55
N SER A 155 -5.49 6.68 -14.82
CA SER A 155 -4.09 7.16 -14.85
C SER A 155 -3.51 7.35 -13.44
N LEU A 156 -4.37 7.35 -12.42
CA LEU A 156 -3.97 7.55 -11.03
C LEU A 156 -3.16 6.37 -10.51
N PHE A 157 -1.97 6.64 -9.98
CA PHE A 157 -1.18 5.64 -9.29
C PHE A 157 -1.88 5.22 -7.97
N ARG A 158 -2.01 3.91 -7.77
CA ARG A 158 -2.51 3.33 -6.52
C ARG A 158 -1.59 2.20 -6.08
N ASN A 159 -1.21 2.24 -4.80
CA ASN A 159 -0.37 1.20 -4.20
C ASN A 159 -0.97 -0.20 -4.39
N ASP A 160 -2.28 -0.37 -4.20
CA ASP A 160 -2.94 -1.67 -4.34
C ASP A 160 -2.67 -2.30 -5.71
N PHE A 161 -2.76 -1.52 -6.80
CA PHE A 161 -2.45 -2.02 -8.14
C PHE A 161 -0.95 -2.34 -8.28
N ALA A 162 -0.07 -1.46 -7.80
CA ALA A 162 1.38 -1.66 -7.92
C ALA A 162 1.82 -2.92 -7.16
N PHE A 163 1.33 -3.11 -5.92
CA PHE A 163 1.60 -4.29 -5.11
C PHE A 163 1.08 -5.57 -5.78
N SER A 164 -0.14 -5.55 -6.31
CA SER A 164 -0.74 -6.69 -7.00
C SER A 164 0.02 -7.05 -8.28
N ILE A 165 0.44 -6.07 -9.06
CA ILE A 165 1.25 -6.27 -10.28
C ILE A 165 2.61 -6.86 -9.92
N ALA A 166 3.27 -6.33 -8.88
CA ALA A 166 4.57 -6.82 -8.43
C ALA A 166 4.47 -8.28 -7.96
N ILE A 167 3.44 -8.65 -7.20
CA ILE A 167 3.19 -10.04 -6.79
C ILE A 167 3.01 -10.95 -8.01
N HIS A 168 2.22 -10.52 -8.99
CA HIS A 168 2.00 -11.30 -10.22
C HIS A 168 3.30 -11.54 -11.00
N ILE A 169 4.15 -10.53 -11.10
CA ILE A 169 5.46 -10.65 -11.76
C ILE A 169 6.38 -11.57 -10.96
N MET A 170 6.47 -11.41 -9.64
CA MET A 170 7.28 -12.27 -8.76
C MET A 170 6.87 -13.74 -8.82
N ASN A 171 5.59 -14.01 -9.07
CA ASN A 171 5.06 -15.36 -9.30
C ASN A 171 5.25 -15.86 -10.73
N GLY A 172 6.01 -15.16 -11.58
CA GLY A 172 6.26 -15.56 -12.97
C GLY A 172 5.04 -15.45 -13.88
N PHE A 173 4.18 -14.46 -13.65
CA PHE A 173 2.95 -14.21 -14.42
C PHE A 173 1.90 -15.33 -14.30
N ALA A 174 1.89 -16.01 -13.17
CA ALA A 174 0.97 -17.11 -12.88
C ALA A 174 0.49 -17.01 -11.42
N SER A 175 -0.40 -17.92 -11.01
CA SER A 175 -0.66 -18.14 -9.60
C SER A 175 0.57 -18.75 -8.95
N GLY A 176 1.04 -18.19 -7.85
CA GLY A 176 2.28 -18.59 -7.20
C GLY A 176 2.19 -18.51 -5.68
N ALA A 177 3.32 -18.76 -5.02
CA ALA A 177 3.45 -18.83 -3.57
C ALA A 177 4.03 -17.54 -2.95
N PHE A 178 4.38 -16.53 -3.73
CA PHE A 178 4.74 -15.23 -3.20
C PHE A 178 3.46 -14.48 -2.82
N ALA A 179 3.27 -14.18 -1.53
CA ALA A 179 2.11 -13.60 -0.88
C ALA A 179 0.84 -14.48 -0.86
#